data_21ba186f1a174e96dae1f0a2cba6e3f3
#
_entry.id   21ba186f1a174e96dae1f0a2cba6e3f3
#
_cell.length_a   1.000
_cell.length_b   1.000
_cell.length_c   1.000
_cell.angle_alpha   90.00
_cell.angle_beta   90.00
_cell.angle_gamma   90.00
#
_symmetry.space_group_name_H-M   'P 1'
#
loop_
_entity.id
_entity.type
_entity.pdbx_description
1 polymer ?
#
loop_
_entity_poly.entity_id
_entity_poly.type
_entity_poly.pdbx_seq_one_letter_code
_entity_poly.pdbx_strand_id
1 'polypeptide(L)'
;PASITKILTALIVLEQCDLNEMVTFSHDDVYNVEAGSSSAGIDEGDVLTVRDCLYALMLASANESANALACHVSGSREAFAQLMNEKARNLGCTGSHFNNPSGLNDENHYTTAHDMALIARAAIQNPEFLTINGTRSYQLAPTKRTPEGGYVANHHKMLNKNEAVYYPGAFAGKTGYTSLAGNTLVTCARKNDMTLIAVVLNGHQSHYSDTKALFDFGFRNFQ
;
A
#
# COMPACT_ATOMS: atom_id res chain seq x y z
N PRO A 1 -9.14 -7.29 -1.71
CA PRO A 1 -7.71 -7.03 -1.42
C PRO A 1 -7.46 -6.28 -0.11
N ALA A 2 -8.39 -5.50 0.40
CA ALA A 2 -8.13 -4.55 1.47
C ALA A 2 -6.94 -3.62 1.11
N SER A 3 -6.17 -3.17 2.12
CA SER A 3 -5.12 -2.15 1.93
C SER A 3 -3.91 -2.59 1.10
N ILE A 4 -3.80 -3.83 0.63
CA ILE A 4 -2.77 -4.17 -0.36
C ILE A 4 -3.02 -3.46 -1.70
N THR A 5 -4.26 -3.00 -1.96
CA THR A 5 -4.63 -2.06 -3.04
C THR A 5 -3.69 -0.86 -3.13
N LYS A 6 -3.23 -0.35 -1.97
CA LYS A 6 -2.38 0.86 -1.89
C LYS A 6 -1.02 0.72 -2.59
N ILE A 7 -0.57 -0.50 -2.90
CA ILE A 7 0.61 -0.72 -3.75
C ILE A 7 0.37 -0.14 -5.15
N LEU A 8 -0.80 -0.40 -5.74
CA LEU A 8 -1.17 0.14 -7.05
C LEU A 8 -1.37 1.66 -7.00
N THR A 9 -2.01 2.14 -5.94
CA THR A 9 -2.18 3.59 -5.71
C THR A 9 -0.83 4.30 -5.63
N ALA A 10 0.10 3.79 -4.82
CA ALA A 10 1.44 4.36 -4.70
C ALA A 10 2.21 4.32 -6.04
N LEU A 11 2.12 3.22 -6.78
CA LEU A 11 2.77 3.09 -8.09
C LEU A 11 2.29 4.17 -9.07
N ILE A 12 0.97 4.38 -9.18
CA ILE A 12 0.38 5.38 -10.08
C ILE A 12 0.82 6.79 -9.65
N VAL A 13 0.74 7.11 -8.37
CA VAL A 13 1.16 8.42 -7.84
C VAL A 13 2.63 8.70 -8.15
N LEU A 14 3.51 7.72 -7.92
CA LEU A 14 4.95 7.85 -8.21
C LEU A 14 5.28 7.99 -9.70
N GLU A 15 4.39 7.54 -10.59
CA GLU A 15 4.55 7.71 -12.03
C GLU A 15 4.00 9.05 -12.55
N GLN A 16 3.10 9.70 -11.81
CA GLN A 16 2.35 10.88 -12.28
C GLN A 16 2.74 12.18 -11.59
N CYS A 17 3.33 12.12 -10.37
CA CYS A 17 3.56 13.30 -9.54
C CYS A 17 5.02 13.46 -9.16
N ASP A 18 5.45 14.72 -9.00
CA ASP A 18 6.69 15.05 -8.28
C ASP A 18 6.44 14.90 -6.77
N LEU A 19 7.43 14.36 -6.06
CA LEU A 19 7.31 14.11 -4.62
C LEU A 19 7.18 15.38 -3.77
N ASN A 20 7.53 16.54 -4.32
CA ASN A 20 7.45 17.83 -3.64
C ASN A 20 6.16 18.61 -3.96
N GLU A 21 5.30 18.08 -4.84
CA GLU A 21 3.99 18.67 -5.06
C GLU A 21 3.18 18.68 -3.76
N MET A 22 2.34 19.72 -3.58
CA MET A 22 1.55 19.91 -2.37
C MET A 22 0.14 19.37 -2.58
N VAL A 23 -0.28 18.50 -1.69
CA VAL A 23 -1.59 17.86 -1.63
C VAL A 23 -2.41 18.54 -0.54
N THR A 24 -3.57 19.10 -0.89
CA THR A 24 -4.51 19.67 0.07
C THR A 24 -5.61 18.65 0.37
N PHE A 25 -5.87 18.40 1.64
CA PHE A 25 -6.87 17.45 2.10
C PHE A 25 -8.25 18.12 2.17
N SER A 26 -9.19 17.64 1.37
CA SER A 26 -10.58 18.08 1.42
C SER A 26 -11.36 17.38 2.54
N HIS A 27 -12.54 17.92 2.88
CA HIS A 27 -13.48 17.28 3.79
C HIS A 27 -13.80 15.84 3.35
N ASP A 28 -14.05 15.64 2.07
CA ASP A 28 -14.42 14.34 1.51
C ASP A 28 -13.27 13.33 1.56
N ASP A 29 -12.01 13.77 1.41
CA ASP A 29 -10.86 12.89 1.52
C ASP A 29 -10.71 12.32 2.93
N VAL A 30 -10.98 13.14 3.95
CA VAL A 30 -10.76 12.82 5.36
C VAL A 30 -11.94 12.08 5.98
N TYR A 31 -13.17 12.52 5.72
CA TYR A 31 -14.36 12.05 6.43
C TYR A 31 -15.21 11.06 5.65
N ASN A 32 -14.99 10.92 4.33
CA ASN A 32 -15.64 9.89 3.53
C ASN A 32 -14.80 8.59 3.52
N VAL A 33 -14.49 8.12 4.72
CA VAL A 33 -13.80 6.84 4.99
C VAL A 33 -14.60 6.05 6.02
N GLU A 34 -14.45 4.75 6.04
CA GLU A 34 -15.11 3.89 7.02
C GLU A 34 -14.62 4.24 8.44
N ALA A 35 -15.55 4.42 9.37
CA ALA A 35 -15.25 4.76 10.76
C ALA A 35 -14.34 3.69 11.40
N GLY A 36 -13.27 4.13 12.07
CA GLY A 36 -12.29 3.24 12.69
C GLY A 36 -11.30 2.59 11.72
N SER A 37 -11.34 2.95 10.43
CA SER A 37 -10.36 2.50 9.44
C SER A 37 -9.02 3.23 9.63
N SER A 38 -7.96 2.71 8.97
CA SER A 38 -6.59 3.22 9.13
C SER A 38 -6.44 4.69 8.71
N SER A 39 -5.83 5.50 9.59
CA SER A 39 -5.58 6.92 9.40
C SER A 39 -4.19 7.30 9.93
N ALA A 40 -3.60 8.33 9.38
CA ALA A 40 -2.38 8.99 9.91
C ALA A 40 -2.70 10.25 10.74
N GLY A 41 -3.99 10.54 10.97
CA GLY A 41 -4.44 11.70 11.73
C GLY A 41 -4.34 13.02 10.97
N ILE A 42 -4.41 12.97 9.66
CA ILE A 42 -4.45 14.15 8.80
C ILE A 42 -5.88 14.68 8.75
N ASP A 43 -6.05 16.00 8.77
CA ASP A 43 -7.38 16.63 8.85
C ASP A 43 -7.68 17.49 7.62
N GLU A 44 -8.95 17.86 7.46
CA GLU A 44 -9.42 18.77 6.41
C GLU A 44 -8.62 20.08 6.41
N GLY A 45 -8.17 20.48 5.24
CA GLY A 45 -7.39 21.69 5.02
C GLY A 45 -5.91 21.58 5.43
N ASP A 46 -5.44 20.42 5.89
CA ASP A 46 -4.01 20.14 5.97
C ASP A 46 -3.40 20.11 4.56
N VAL A 47 -2.15 20.51 4.46
CA VAL A 47 -1.39 20.52 3.20
C VAL A 47 -0.06 19.81 3.44
N LEU A 48 0.15 18.70 2.76
CA LEU A 48 1.35 17.88 2.87
C LEU A 48 1.97 17.65 1.49
N THR A 49 3.24 17.29 1.44
CA THR A 49 3.86 16.87 0.18
C THR A 49 3.32 15.53 -0.28
N VAL A 50 3.39 15.26 -1.60
CA VAL A 50 3.13 13.91 -2.15
C VAL A 50 4.00 12.88 -1.42
N ARG A 51 5.24 13.21 -1.08
CA ARG A 51 6.13 12.37 -0.28
C ARG A 51 5.54 12.01 1.08
N ASP A 52 5.09 12.99 1.86
CA ASP A 52 4.47 12.73 3.17
C ASP A 52 3.22 11.87 3.03
N CYS A 53 2.38 12.17 2.03
CA CYS A 53 1.17 11.41 1.76
C CYS A 53 1.48 9.94 1.40
N LEU A 54 2.55 9.68 0.62
CA LEU A 54 2.98 8.33 0.28
C LEU A 54 3.53 7.58 1.51
N TYR A 55 4.25 8.24 2.40
CA TYR A 55 4.66 7.63 3.67
C TYR A 55 3.46 7.31 4.56
N ALA A 56 2.50 8.21 4.70
CA ALA A 56 1.26 7.96 5.42
C ALA A 56 0.47 6.79 4.80
N LEU A 57 0.35 6.77 3.47
CA LEU A 57 -0.31 5.72 2.69
C LEU A 57 0.32 4.34 2.93
N MET A 58 1.64 4.23 2.81
CA MET A 58 2.32 2.94 2.80
C MET A 58 2.64 2.43 4.21
N LEU A 59 3.06 3.30 5.13
CA LEU A 59 3.47 2.90 6.48
C LEU A 59 2.26 2.76 7.41
N ALA A 60 1.44 3.81 7.53
CA ALA A 60 0.26 3.83 8.40
C ALA A 60 -1.02 3.31 7.73
N SER A 61 -0.96 3.02 6.43
CA SER A 61 -2.15 2.59 5.65
C SER A 61 -3.25 3.65 5.61
N ALA A 62 -2.92 4.94 5.68
CA ALA A 62 -3.85 6.05 5.80
C ALA A 62 -4.83 6.13 4.61
N ASN A 63 -6.12 6.02 4.88
CA ASN A 63 -7.16 6.03 3.86
C ASN A 63 -7.42 7.45 3.34
N GLU A 64 -7.36 8.45 4.22
CA GLU A 64 -7.43 9.87 3.83
C GLU A 64 -6.31 10.25 2.86
N SER A 65 -5.09 9.72 3.05
CA SER A 65 -4.00 9.94 2.10
C SER A 65 -4.25 9.25 0.76
N ALA A 66 -4.87 8.06 0.75
CA ALA A 66 -5.24 7.40 -0.49
C ALA A 66 -6.23 8.25 -1.29
N ASN A 67 -7.25 8.79 -0.62
CA ASN A 67 -8.27 9.65 -1.24
C ASN A 67 -7.67 10.95 -1.77
N ALA A 68 -6.91 11.66 -0.93
CA ALA A 68 -6.32 12.94 -1.31
C ALA A 68 -5.32 12.80 -2.48
N LEU A 69 -4.48 11.76 -2.46
CA LEU A 69 -3.58 11.47 -3.57
C LEU A 69 -4.35 11.14 -4.87
N ALA A 70 -5.43 10.37 -4.78
CA ALA A 70 -6.26 10.04 -5.93
C ALA A 70 -6.89 11.30 -6.55
N CYS A 71 -7.46 12.16 -5.70
CA CYS A 71 -8.02 13.45 -6.13
C CYS A 71 -6.95 14.38 -6.71
N HIS A 72 -5.76 14.42 -6.12
CA HIS A 72 -4.64 15.22 -6.61
C HIS A 72 -4.19 14.78 -8.02
N VAL A 73 -4.08 13.48 -8.28
CA VAL A 73 -3.64 12.93 -9.58
C VAL A 73 -4.69 13.11 -10.67
N SER A 74 -5.96 12.89 -10.36
CA SER A 74 -7.00 12.71 -11.40
C SER A 74 -8.27 13.54 -11.20
N GLY A 75 -8.30 14.40 -10.19
CA GLY A 75 -9.43 15.29 -9.90
C GLY A 75 -10.57 14.62 -9.13
N SER A 76 -10.68 13.30 -9.14
CA SER A 76 -11.65 12.54 -8.35
C SER A 76 -11.21 11.11 -8.09
N ARG A 77 -11.79 10.46 -7.07
CA ARG A 77 -11.53 9.04 -6.76
C ARG A 77 -12.02 8.11 -7.86
N GLU A 78 -13.13 8.44 -8.50
CA GLU A 78 -13.71 7.68 -9.62
C GLU A 78 -12.80 7.74 -10.85
N ALA A 79 -12.27 8.91 -11.19
CA ALA A 79 -11.28 9.05 -12.27
C ALA A 79 -9.99 8.29 -11.95
N PHE A 80 -9.56 8.31 -10.68
CA PHE A 80 -8.40 7.54 -10.25
C PHE A 80 -8.63 6.03 -10.34
N ALA A 81 -9.83 5.54 -9.98
CA ALA A 81 -10.19 4.14 -10.13
C ALA A 81 -10.12 3.67 -11.60
N GLN A 82 -10.47 4.54 -12.56
CA GLN A 82 -10.29 4.26 -13.99
C GLN A 82 -8.81 4.09 -14.33
N LEU A 83 -7.93 4.98 -13.83
CA LEU A 83 -6.48 4.86 -14.00
C LEU A 83 -5.94 3.57 -13.36
N MET A 84 -6.43 3.19 -12.19
CA MET A 84 -6.05 1.94 -11.53
C MET A 84 -6.38 0.74 -12.40
N ASN A 85 -7.59 0.68 -12.96
CA ASN A 85 -8.02 -0.41 -13.82
C ASN A 85 -7.26 -0.43 -15.15
N GLU A 86 -6.97 0.72 -15.73
CA GLU A 86 -6.12 0.82 -16.92
C GLU A 86 -4.70 0.32 -16.63
N LYS A 87 -4.09 0.79 -15.53
CA LYS A 87 -2.76 0.35 -15.11
C LYS A 87 -2.71 -1.14 -14.86
N ALA A 88 -3.69 -1.71 -14.16
CA ALA A 88 -3.78 -3.14 -13.91
C ALA A 88 -3.83 -3.95 -15.22
N ARG A 89 -4.68 -3.54 -16.17
CA ARG A 89 -4.73 -4.19 -17.50
C ARG A 89 -3.40 -4.13 -18.23
N ASN A 90 -2.73 -2.98 -18.21
CA ASN A 90 -1.42 -2.78 -18.86
C ASN A 90 -0.32 -3.65 -18.21
N LEU A 91 -0.46 -4.00 -16.93
CA LEU A 91 0.42 -4.93 -16.22
C LEU A 91 0.07 -6.41 -16.48
N GLY A 92 -1.00 -6.70 -17.22
CA GLY A 92 -1.45 -8.05 -17.52
C GLY A 92 -2.42 -8.66 -16.49
N CYS A 93 -2.97 -7.85 -15.59
CA CYS A 93 -3.98 -8.30 -14.65
C CYS A 93 -5.30 -8.60 -15.38
N THR A 94 -5.85 -9.79 -15.17
CA THR A 94 -7.07 -10.27 -15.85
C THR A 94 -8.22 -10.59 -14.88
N GLY A 95 -7.94 -10.68 -13.59
CA GLY A 95 -8.89 -11.06 -12.55
C GLY A 95 -9.10 -10.00 -11.48
N SER A 96 -8.84 -8.71 -11.80
CA SER A 96 -8.93 -7.62 -10.83
C SER A 96 -9.78 -6.47 -11.35
N HIS A 97 -10.48 -5.84 -10.41
CA HIS A 97 -11.16 -4.57 -10.61
C HIS A 97 -11.01 -3.71 -9.35
N PHE A 98 -10.61 -2.46 -9.52
CA PHE A 98 -10.37 -1.51 -8.44
C PHE A 98 -11.40 -0.39 -8.52
N ASN A 99 -12.13 -0.16 -7.43
CA ASN A 99 -13.20 0.84 -7.34
C ASN A 99 -12.85 2.03 -6.44
N ASN A 100 -11.76 1.90 -5.66
CA ASN A 100 -11.27 2.98 -4.81
C ASN A 100 -9.75 2.86 -4.58
N PRO A 101 -9.08 3.95 -4.16
CA PRO A 101 -7.63 3.96 -3.97
C PRO A 101 -7.15 3.33 -2.67
N SER A 102 -8.05 3.07 -1.72
CA SER A 102 -7.71 2.65 -0.36
C SER A 102 -7.77 1.14 -0.13
N GLY A 103 -8.64 0.44 -0.84
CA GLY A 103 -8.95 -0.97 -0.63
C GLY A 103 -10.06 -1.21 0.39
N LEU A 104 -10.83 -0.18 0.76
CA LEU A 104 -12.04 -0.34 1.55
C LEU A 104 -13.08 -1.15 0.77
N ASN A 105 -13.99 -1.79 1.51
CA ASN A 105 -14.94 -2.74 0.94
C ASN A 105 -15.86 -2.10 -0.10
N ASP A 106 -15.97 -2.77 -1.25
CA ASP A 106 -16.92 -2.47 -2.31
C ASP A 106 -17.15 -3.76 -3.12
N GLU A 107 -18.37 -4.02 -3.56
CA GLU A 107 -18.73 -5.24 -4.31
C GLU A 107 -17.94 -5.40 -5.60
N ASN A 108 -17.55 -4.28 -6.22
CA ASN A 108 -16.78 -4.23 -7.45
C ASN A 108 -15.28 -4.07 -7.21
N HIS A 109 -14.80 -4.22 -5.97
CA HIS A 109 -13.39 -4.10 -5.62
C HIS A 109 -12.80 -5.45 -5.28
N TYR A 110 -12.16 -6.10 -6.25
CA TYR A 110 -11.63 -7.45 -6.12
C TYR A 110 -10.31 -7.63 -6.87
N THR A 111 -9.56 -8.66 -6.49
CA THR A 111 -8.28 -9.02 -7.11
C THR A 111 -7.99 -10.51 -6.98
N THR A 112 -6.90 -10.93 -7.59
CA THR A 112 -6.30 -12.25 -7.42
C THR A 112 -4.89 -12.16 -6.85
N ALA A 113 -4.38 -13.25 -6.25
CA ALA A 113 -3.00 -13.28 -5.77
C ALA A 113 -1.99 -13.09 -6.92
N HIS A 114 -2.27 -13.64 -8.09
CA HIS A 114 -1.46 -13.48 -9.30
C HIS A 114 -1.38 -12.01 -9.73
N ASP A 115 -2.52 -11.33 -9.81
CA ASP A 115 -2.56 -9.93 -10.26
C ASP A 115 -1.86 -9.00 -9.27
N MET A 116 -2.04 -9.23 -7.96
CA MET A 116 -1.29 -8.46 -6.95
C MET A 116 0.22 -8.71 -7.02
N ALA A 117 0.65 -9.91 -7.41
CA ALA A 117 2.06 -10.17 -7.64
C ALA A 117 2.59 -9.42 -8.88
N LEU A 118 1.81 -9.29 -9.96
CA LEU A 118 2.16 -8.46 -11.12
C LEU A 118 2.28 -6.98 -10.75
N ILE A 119 1.33 -6.46 -9.98
CA ILE A 119 1.34 -5.07 -9.51
C ILE A 119 2.56 -4.82 -8.60
N ALA A 120 2.81 -5.71 -7.65
CA ALA A 120 3.97 -5.59 -6.76
C ALA A 120 5.29 -5.68 -7.53
N ARG A 121 5.39 -6.56 -8.54
CA ARG A 121 6.55 -6.67 -9.43
C ARG A 121 6.84 -5.36 -10.15
N ALA A 122 5.81 -4.66 -10.61
CA ALA A 122 5.97 -3.35 -11.23
C ALA A 122 6.41 -2.29 -10.21
N ALA A 123 5.76 -2.27 -9.03
CA ALA A 123 6.05 -1.30 -8.00
C ALA A 123 7.49 -1.35 -7.49
N ILE A 124 8.06 -2.54 -7.30
CA ILE A 124 9.44 -2.71 -6.81
C ILE A 124 10.52 -2.35 -7.86
N GLN A 125 10.15 -2.02 -9.09
CA GLN A 125 11.08 -1.44 -10.08
C GLN A 125 11.29 0.07 -9.84
N ASN A 126 10.40 0.73 -9.09
CA ASN A 126 10.52 2.15 -8.79
C ASN A 126 11.39 2.34 -7.53
N PRO A 127 12.55 3.06 -7.62
CA PRO A 127 13.44 3.28 -6.48
C PRO A 127 12.79 4.04 -5.33
N GLU A 128 11.91 5.01 -5.61
CA GLU A 128 11.20 5.78 -4.58
C GLU A 128 10.18 4.90 -3.86
N PHE A 129 9.50 3.99 -4.58
CA PHE A 129 8.65 2.99 -3.94
C PHE A 129 9.44 2.14 -2.95
N LEU A 130 10.61 1.66 -3.33
CA LEU A 130 11.47 0.86 -2.45
C LEU A 130 11.93 1.67 -1.22
N THR A 131 12.31 2.92 -1.41
CA THR A 131 12.72 3.81 -0.33
C THR A 131 11.60 4.02 0.68
N ILE A 132 10.41 4.40 0.21
CA ILE A 132 9.24 4.66 1.06
C ILE A 132 8.80 3.37 1.76
N ASN A 133 8.62 2.30 1.00
CA ASN A 133 8.07 1.06 1.51
C ASN A 133 9.02 0.30 2.45
N GLY A 134 10.33 0.41 2.23
CA GLY A 134 11.37 -0.14 3.10
C GLY A 134 11.64 0.68 4.37
N THR A 135 11.08 1.88 4.48
CA THR A 135 11.25 2.74 5.65
C THR A 135 10.49 2.18 6.85
N ARG A 136 11.14 2.18 8.02
CA ARG A 136 10.55 1.64 9.26
C ARG A 136 9.60 2.63 9.92
N SER A 137 9.97 3.90 9.97
CA SER A 137 9.16 4.98 10.51
C SER A 137 9.54 6.30 9.84
N TYR A 138 8.58 7.19 9.73
CA TYR A 138 8.77 8.49 9.10
C TYR A 138 8.03 9.56 9.89
N GLN A 139 8.61 10.74 10.02
CA GLN A 139 7.98 11.90 10.64
C GLN A 139 7.33 12.74 9.55
N LEU A 140 6.01 12.83 9.59
CA LEU A 140 5.24 13.71 8.72
C LEU A 140 5.47 15.18 9.08
N ALA A 141 5.29 16.06 8.11
CA ALA A 141 5.20 17.49 8.38
C ALA A 141 4.04 17.79 9.36
N PRO A 142 4.08 18.96 10.04
CA PRO A 142 3.01 19.38 10.96
C PRO A 142 1.62 19.36 10.32
N THR A 143 0.65 18.89 11.10
CA THR A 143 -0.78 18.90 10.75
C THR A 143 -1.57 19.57 11.86
N LYS A 144 -2.86 19.82 11.63
CA LYS A 144 -3.74 20.41 12.67
C LYS A 144 -3.82 19.56 13.93
N ARG A 145 -3.83 18.21 13.76
CA ARG A 145 -3.90 17.27 14.89
C ARG A 145 -2.55 16.98 15.52
N THR A 146 -1.48 17.14 14.77
CA THR A 146 -0.10 16.92 15.22
C THR A 146 0.78 18.09 14.81
N PRO A 147 0.71 19.24 15.54
CA PRO A 147 1.45 20.47 15.17
C PRO A 147 2.97 20.30 15.18
N GLU A 148 3.48 19.28 15.83
CA GLU A 148 4.92 18.96 15.89
C GLU A 148 5.35 17.93 14.84
N GLY A 149 4.42 17.52 13.98
CA GLY A 149 4.58 16.41 13.03
C GLY A 149 4.30 15.06 13.69
N GLY A 150 3.48 14.25 13.04
CA GLY A 150 3.12 12.90 13.47
C GLY A 150 4.14 11.85 13.00
N TYR A 151 4.34 10.79 13.79
CA TYR A 151 5.13 9.65 13.35
C TYR A 151 4.21 8.56 12.77
N VAL A 152 4.58 8.05 11.59
CA VAL A 152 3.97 6.87 10.99
C VAL A 152 4.98 5.72 10.99
N ALA A 153 4.52 4.52 11.34
CA ALA A 153 5.36 3.33 11.41
C ALA A 153 4.87 2.26 10.42
N ASN A 154 5.81 1.53 9.87
CA ASN A 154 5.50 0.47 8.92
C ASN A 154 4.83 -0.72 9.61
N HIS A 155 3.62 -1.03 9.22
CA HIS A 155 2.83 -2.13 9.79
C HIS A 155 3.28 -3.52 9.31
N HIS A 156 4.16 -3.60 8.31
CA HIS A 156 4.62 -4.88 7.75
C HIS A 156 5.70 -5.52 8.61
N LYS A 157 5.29 -6.39 9.53
CA LYS A 157 6.17 -6.98 10.55
C LYS A 157 7.32 -7.81 9.99
N MET A 158 7.16 -8.46 8.83
CA MET A 158 8.25 -9.24 8.21
C MET A 158 9.45 -8.39 7.76
N LEU A 159 9.28 -7.07 7.63
CA LEU A 159 10.36 -6.13 7.30
C LEU A 159 11.16 -5.67 8.53
N ASN A 160 10.65 -5.91 9.73
CA ASN A 160 11.23 -5.39 10.97
C ASN A 160 11.98 -6.51 11.74
N LYS A 161 13.28 -6.37 11.84
CA LYS A 161 14.17 -7.35 12.53
C LYS A 161 13.81 -7.59 14.01
N ASN A 162 13.07 -6.70 14.63
CA ASN A 162 12.65 -6.82 16.03
C ASN A 162 11.33 -7.59 16.20
N GLU A 163 10.68 -7.95 15.11
CA GLU A 163 9.41 -8.68 15.13
C GLU A 163 9.66 -10.20 15.04
N ALA A 164 8.85 -10.97 15.76
CA ALA A 164 8.95 -12.44 15.77
C ALA A 164 8.73 -13.08 14.39
N VAL A 165 8.01 -12.39 13.51
CA VAL A 165 7.71 -12.84 12.14
C VAL A 165 8.67 -12.26 11.10
N TYR A 166 9.75 -11.61 11.51
CA TYR A 166 10.77 -11.10 10.58
C TYR A 166 11.26 -12.20 9.63
N TYR A 167 11.33 -11.84 8.33
CA TYR A 167 11.88 -12.76 7.34
C TYR A 167 13.16 -12.19 6.72
N PRO A 168 14.32 -12.83 6.91
CA PRO A 168 15.59 -12.37 6.33
C PRO A 168 15.50 -12.29 4.80
N GLY A 169 15.78 -11.12 4.26
CA GLY A 169 15.66 -10.84 2.84
C GLY A 169 14.34 -10.17 2.41
N ALA A 170 13.33 -10.10 3.27
CA ALA A 170 12.14 -9.29 3.00
C ALA A 170 12.52 -7.79 2.97
N PHE A 171 12.08 -7.08 1.92
CA PHE A 171 12.47 -5.69 1.68
C PHE A 171 11.32 -4.74 1.32
N ALA A 172 10.18 -5.26 0.88
CA ALA A 172 9.00 -4.48 0.53
C ALA A 172 7.72 -5.29 0.71
N GLY A 173 6.58 -4.60 0.80
CA GLY A 173 5.28 -5.23 0.84
C GLY A 173 4.21 -4.35 1.48
N LYS A 174 3.03 -4.91 1.68
CA LYS A 174 1.88 -4.23 2.30
C LYS A 174 0.98 -5.22 2.99
N THR A 175 0.52 -4.85 4.16
CA THR A 175 -0.53 -5.55 4.92
C THR A 175 -1.91 -5.00 4.55
N GLY A 176 -2.93 -5.80 4.66
CA GLY A 176 -4.32 -5.37 4.58
C GLY A 176 -5.23 -6.19 5.47
N TYR A 177 -6.30 -5.58 5.92
CA TYR A 177 -7.36 -6.22 6.68
C TYR A 177 -8.67 -5.45 6.54
N THR A 178 -9.74 -6.16 6.29
CA THR A 178 -11.11 -5.78 6.57
C THR A 178 -11.85 -7.02 7.10
N SER A 179 -12.99 -6.84 7.73
CA SER A 179 -13.79 -7.98 8.19
C SER A 179 -14.21 -8.92 7.05
N LEU A 180 -14.41 -8.37 5.85
CA LEU A 180 -14.77 -9.14 4.65
C LEU A 180 -13.55 -9.80 3.99
N ALA A 181 -12.44 -9.08 3.87
CA ALA A 181 -11.23 -9.56 3.20
C ALA A 181 -10.43 -10.56 4.04
N GLY A 182 -10.58 -10.56 5.37
CA GLY A 182 -9.63 -11.21 6.25
C GLY A 182 -8.26 -10.53 6.18
N ASN A 183 -7.22 -11.21 6.64
CA ASN A 183 -5.85 -10.72 6.52
C ASN A 183 -5.34 -10.91 5.08
N THR A 184 -4.82 -9.86 4.50
CA THR A 184 -4.13 -9.88 3.20
C THR A 184 -2.70 -9.40 3.36
N LEU A 185 -1.79 -9.97 2.58
CA LEU A 185 -0.37 -9.66 2.66
C LEU A 185 0.30 -9.79 1.30
N VAL A 186 1.05 -8.78 0.93
CA VAL A 186 2.05 -8.85 -0.14
C VAL A 186 3.42 -8.67 0.50
N THR A 187 4.36 -9.55 0.20
CA THR A 187 5.74 -9.43 0.65
C THR A 187 6.69 -9.73 -0.50
N CYS A 188 7.70 -8.90 -0.66
CA CYS A 188 8.80 -9.11 -1.60
C CYS A 188 10.06 -9.46 -0.81
N ALA A 189 10.73 -10.53 -1.18
CA ALA A 189 11.97 -10.96 -0.55
C ALA A 189 13.04 -11.28 -1.59
N ARG A 190 14.31 -11.05 -1.24
CA ARG A 190 15.46 -11.36 -2.08
C ARG A 190 16.46 -12.20 -1.31
N LYS A 191 16.93 -13.28 -1.93
CA LYS A 191 18.08 -14.07 -1.47
C LYS A 191 18.99 -14.34 -2.67
N ASN A 192 20.25 -14.01 -2.54
CA ASN A 192 21.19 -14.01 -3.67
C ASN A 192 20.63 -13.17 -4.82
N ASP A 193 20.59 -13.68 -6.03
CA ASP A 193 20.06 -12.98 -7.21
C ASP A 193 18.57 -13.24 -7.46
N MET A 194 17.92 -14.05 -6.62
CA MET A 194 16.50 -14.37 -6.76
C MET A 194 15.63 -13.42 -5.94
N THR A 195 14.66 -12.83 -6.61
CA THR A 195 13.57 -12.06 -5.97
C THR A 195 12.27 -12.82 -6.11
N LEU A 196 11.58 -13.04 -5.00
CA LEU A 196 10.27 -13.66 -4.94
C LEU A 196 9.24 -12.68 -4.37
N ILE A 197 8.00 -12.80 -4.85
CA ILE A 197 6.85 -12.08 -4.35
C ILE A 197 5.83 -13.11 -3.88
N ALA A 198 5.45 -13.03 -2.60
CA ALA A 198 4.40 -13.84 -2.03
C ALA A 198 3.16 -12.98 -1.78
N VAL A 199 1.99 -13.49 -2.15
CA VAL A 199 0.70 -12.86 -1.92
C VAL A 199 -0.21 -13.83 -1.20
N VAL A 200 -0.74 -13.40 -0.05
CA VAL A 200 -1.75 -14.14 0.72
C VAL A 200 -3.02 -13.31 0.76
N LEU A 201 -4.13 -13.90 0.36
CA LEU A 201 -5.47 -13.35 0.44
C LEU A 201 -6.31 -14.19 1.41
N ASN A 202 -7.22 -13.54 2.15
CA ASN A 202 -8.13 -14.19 3.09
C ASN A 202 -7.41 -15.09 4.12
N GLY A 203 -6.34 -14.60 4.70
CA GLY A 203 -5.36 -15.37 5.45
C GLY A 203 -5.72 -15.73 6.90
N HIS A 204 -6.89 -15.39 7.43
CA HIS A 204 -7.38 -15.75 8.78
C HIS A 204 -6.30 -15.83 9.88
N GLN A 205 -5.45 -14.79 9.99
CA GLN A 205 -4.29 -14.67 10.89
C GLN A 205 -3.07 -15.52 10.52
N SER A 206 -3.12 -16.37 9.49
CA SER A 206 -1.99 -17.18 9.03
C SER A 206 -1.09 -16.46 8.01
N HIS A 207 -1.42 -15.25 7.60
CA HIS A 207 -0.76 -14.54 6.49
C HIS A 207 0.76 -14.46 6.60
N TYR A 208 1.33 -14.31 7.80
CA TYR A 208 2.79 -14.29 7.99
C TYR A 208 3.40 -15.70 7.91
N SER A 209 2.78 -16.71 8.52
CA SER A 209 3.26 -18.10 8.46
C SER A 209 3.16 -18.67 7.05
N ASP A 210 2.07 -18.36 6.35
CA ASP A 210 1.86 -18.79 4.97
C ASP A 210 2.88 -18.13 4.03
N THR A 211 3.13 -16.82 4.20
CA THR A 211 4.16 -16.10 3.44
C THR A 211 5.55 -16.70 3.67
N LYS A 212 5.88 -17.02 4.94
CA LYS A 212 7.14 -17.67 5.25
C LYS A 212 7.27 -19.02 4.56
N ALA A 213 6.24 -19.85 4.62
CA ALA A 213 6.23 -21.17 3.98
C ALA A 213 6.39 -21.06 2.45
N LEU A 214 5.71 -20.09 1.81
CA LEU A 214 5.85 -19.82 0.37
C LEU A 214 7.28 -19.42 0.01
N PHE A 215 7.92 -18.54 0.78
CA PHE A 215 9.30 -18.13 0.52
C PHE A 215 10.28 -19.27 0.76
N ASP A 216 10.13 -20.03 1.85
CA ASP A 216 11.01 -21.16 2.15
C ASP A 216 10.90 -22.23 1.06
N PHE A 217 9.70 -22.47 0.52
CA PHE A 217 9.51 -23.33 -0.64
C PHE A 217 10.14 -22.74 -1.91
N GLY A 218 9.87 -21.48 -2.21
CA GLY A 218 10.34 -20.84 -3.43
C GLY A 218 11.87 -20.78 -3.50
N PHE A 219 12.52 -20.29 -2.46
CA PHE A 219 13.99 -20.19 -2.41
C PHE A 219 14.72 -21.54 -2.35
N ARG A 220 14.02 -22.62 -2.02
CA ARG A 220 14.59 -23.97 -2.03
C ARG A 220 14.49 -24.66 -3.39
N ASN A 221 13.40 -24.38 -4.12
CA ASN A 221 13.03 -25.19 -5.30
C ASN A 221 13.25 -24.49 -6.64
N PHE A 222 13.42 -23.17 -6.65
CA PHE A 222 13.74 -22.41 -7.85
C PHE A 222 15.17 -21.89 -7.79
N GLN A 223 15.81 -21.80 -8.96
CA GLN A 223 17.18 -21.27 -9.13
C GLN A 223 17.19 -20.19 -10.20
#